data_ce5e98115f13f2c635e0dace61ca8025
#
_entry.id   ce5e98115f13f2c635e0dace61ca8025
#
_cell.length_a   1.000
_cell.length_b   1.000
_cell.length_c   1.000
_cell.angle_alpha   90.00
_cell.angle_beta   90.00
_cell.angle_gamma   90.00
#
_symmetry.space_group_name_H-M   'P 1'
#
loop_
_entity.id
_entity.type
_entity.pdbx_description
1 polymer ?
#
loop_
_entity_poly.entity_id
_entity_poly.type
_entity_poly.pdbx_seq_one_letter_code
_entity_poly.pdbx_strand_id
1 'polypeptide(L)'
;MKVTPTSIPDVLIIEPEVYKDSRGYFFESFSQREFDEKVAPIRFVQDNESMSSYGVVRGLHFQMGEAAQSKLVRVVKGKVMDVAVDIRRGSPTFGKYVAVELTGDNHRQLFIPRGFAHGFAVKSKRAVFTYKCDNFYAPGSEAGIAWNDSTLSIDWGIPQDEMILSPKDMLLPLLEEISCLFEYEK
;
A
#
# COMPACT_ATOMS: atom_id res chain seq x y z
N MET A 1 15.89 -8.34 -9.38
CA MET A 1 14.44 -8.36 -9.03
C MET A 1 13.58 -8.32 -10.28
N LYS A 2 12.35 -8.89 -10.24
CA LYS A 2 11.34 -8.83 -11.28
C LYS A 2 10.29 -7.77 -10.93
N VAL A 3 9.90 -6.94 -11.90
CA VAL A 3 8.87 -5.90 -11.73
C VAL A 3 7.72 -6.22 -12.69
N THR A 4 6.49 -6.22 -12.18
CA THR A 4 5.30 -6.56 -12.96
C THR A 4 4.21 -5.52 -12.67
N PRO A 5 3.66 -4.83 -13.68
CA PRO A 5 2.53 -3.94 -13.48
C PRO A 5 1.28 -4.71 -13.04
N THR A 6 0.43 -4.05 -12.26
CA THR A 6 -0.91 -4.54 -11.90
C THR A 6 -1.93 -4.15 -12.97
N SER A 7 -3.24 -4.32 -12.68
CA SER A 7 -4.32 -3.78 -13.52
C SER A 7 -4.33 -2.25 -13.59
N ILE A 8 -3.68 -1.58 -12.64
CA ILE A 8 -3.37 -0.13 -12.68
C ILE A 8 -1.85 -0.03 -12.92
N PRO A 9 -1.40 0.35 -14.12
CA PRO A 9 0.01 0.19 -14.53
C PRO A 9 1.05 0.88 -13.64
N ASP A 10 0.66 1.95 -12.95
CA ASP A 10 1.54 2.71 -12.07
C ASP A 10 1.81 2.00 -10.74
N VAL A 11 0.94 1.07 -10.34
CA VAL A 11 1.12 0.24 -9.14
C VAL A 11 1.82 -1.05 -9.54
N LEU A 12 3.01 -1.30 -8.96
CA LEU A 12 3.92 -2.34 -9.41
C LEU A 12 4.12 -3.41 -8.34
N ILE A 13 4.02 -4.67 -8.75
CA ILE A 13 4.45 -5.81 -7.94
C ILE A 13 5.95 -6.02 -8.17
N ILE A 14 6.70 -6.08 -7.08
CA ILE A 14 8.14 -6.32 -7.09
C ILE A 14 8.43 -7.65 -6.40
N GLU A 15 9.06 -8.56 -7.14
CA GLU A 15 9.45 -9.89 -6.65
C GLU A 15 10.98 -9.94 -6.58
N PRO A 16 11.57 -10.02 -5.36
CA PRO A 16 13.01 -10.16 -5.21
C PRO A 16 13.48 -11.55 -5.67
N GLU A 17 14.74 -11.67 -6.00
CA GLU A 17 15.38 -12.96 -6.18
C GLU A 17 15.71 -13.55 -4.80
N VAL A 18 15.17 -14.73 -4.50
CA VAL A 18 15.30 -15.39 -3.20
C VAL A 18 16.21 -16.60 -3.31
N TYR A 19 17.32 -16.57 -2.59
CA TYR A 19 18.29 -17.67 -2.51
C TYR A 19 17.98 -18.52 -1.27
N LYS A 20 17.77 -19.84 -1.47
CA LYS A 20 17.42 -20.78 -0.40
C LYS A 20 18.48 -21.85 -0.24
N ASP A 21 18.81 -22.20 1.01
CA ASP A 21 19.67 -23.34 1.36
C ASP A 21 19.20 -24.02 2.66
N SER A 22 19.99 -24.96 3.21
CA SER A 22 19.66 -25.68 4.45
C SER A 22 19.59 -24.79 5.70
N ARG A 23 20.09 -23.56 5.66
CA ARG A 23 20.07 -22.59 6.77
C ARG A 23 18.85 -21.66 6.73
N GLY A 24 18.11 -21.61 5.57
CA GLY A 24 16.98 -20.74 5.37
C GLY A 24 17.03 -20.02 4.01
N TYR A 25 16.82 -18.71 4.00
CA TYR A 25 16.83 -17.92 2.77
C TYR A 25 17.57 -16.61 2.95
N PHE A 26 18.03 -16.06 1.84
CA PHE A 26 18.56 -14.70 1.72
C PHE A 26 17.98 -14.03 0.48
N PHE A 27 17.65 -12.77 0.57
CA PHE A 27 17.36 -11.91 -0.57
C PHE A 27 17.68 -10.46 -0.25
N GLU A 28 18.00 -9.69 -1.28
CA GLU A 28 18.11 -8.24 -1.18
C GLU A 28 16.69 -7.65 -1.17
N SER A 29 16.26 -7.16 0.00
CA SER A 29 14.90 -6.65 0.17
C SER A 29 14.70 -5.25 -0.43
N PHE A 30 15.79 -4.51 -0.65
CA PHE A 30 15.80 -3.21 -1.33
C PHE A 30 17.21 -2.89 -1.83
N SER A 31 17.28 -2.38 -3.04
CA SER A 31 18.47 -1.79 -3.65
C SER A 31 18.08 -0.51 -4.36
N GLN A 32 18.64 0.63 -3.91
CA GLN A 32 18.34 1.92 -4.54
C GLN A 32 18.68 1.89 -6.03
N ARG A 33 19.84 1.34 -6.39
CA ARG A 33 20.28 1.23 -7.79
C ARG A 33 19.28 0.46 -8.64
N GLU A 34 18.88 -0.76 -8.22
CA GLU A 34 17.92 -1.57 -8.97
C GLU A 34 16.53 -0.92 -9.03
N PHE A 35 16.14 -0.19 -7.96
CA PHE A 35 14.87 0.52 -7.92
C PHE A 35 14.85 1.67 -8.92
N ASP A 36 15.93 2.48 -8.96
CA ASP A 36 16.08 3.59 -9.91
C ASP A 36 16.06 3.12 -11.37
N GLU A 37 16.70 1.98 -11.65
CA GLU A 37 16.79 1.40 -12.99
C GLU A 37 15.48 0.77 -13.47
N LYS A 38 14.72 0.11 -12.57
CA LYS A 38 13.61 -0.77 -12.95
C LYS A 38 12.23 -0.26 -12.56
N VAL A 39 12.15 0.70 -11.65
CA VAL A 39 10.88 1.23 -11.12
C VAL A 39 10.79 2.73 -11.34
N ALA A 40 11.51 3.52 -10.55
CA ALA A 40 11.53 4.98 -10.64
C ALA A 40 12.71 5.56 -9.84
N PRO A 41 13.26 6.72 -10.22
CA PRO A 41 14.33 7.40 -9.48
C PRO A 41 13.79 8.08 -8.21
N ILE A 42 13.30 7.30 -7.28
CA ILE A 42 12.68 7.74 -6.02
C ILE A 42 13.59 7.37 -4.85
N ARG A 43 13.91 8.37 -4.01
CA ARG A 43 14.68 8.14 -2.79
C ARG A 43 13.76 7.98 -1.59
N PHE A 44 13.81 6.82 -0.94
CA PHE A 44 13.10 6.60 0.32
C PHE A 44 13.87 7.20 1.51
N VAL A 45 13.14 7.88 2.39
CA VAL A 45 13.69 8.66 3.51
C VAL A 45 13.14 8.24 4.88
N GLN A 46 12.11 7.38 4.91
CA GLN A 46 11.48 6.91 6.13
C GLN A 46 11.09 5.44 6.01
N ASP A 47 11.41 4.65 7.03
CA ASP A 47 10.97 3.27 7.19
C ASP A 47 9.99 3.15 8.36
N ASN A 48 8.94 2.36 8.17
CA ASN A 48 7.93 2.09 9.19
C ASN A 48 7.71 0.59 9.33
N GLU A 49 7.40 0.16 10.57
CA GLU A 49 6.97 -1.19 10.87
C GLU A 49 5.71 -1.17 11.74
N SER A 50 4.80 -2.09 11.48
CA SER A 50 3.64 -2.34 12.32
C SER A 50 3.38 -3.83 12.47
N MET A 51 2.81 -4.22 13.62
CA MET A 51 2.30 -5.56 13.85
C MET A 51 0.81 -5.46 14.14
N SER A 52 0.01 -6.31 13.49
CA SER A 52 -1.44 -6.32 13.62
C SER A 52 -1.97 -7.76 13.68
N SER A 53 -3.07 -7.97 14.39
CA SER A 53 -3.79 -9.25 14.47
C SER A 53 -4.75 -9.44 13.29
N TYR A 54 -5.26 -10.66 13.13
CA TYR A 54 -6.32 -10.99 12.17
C TYR A 54 -7.50 -10.03 12.31
N GLY A 55 -8.09 -9.66 11.18
CA GLY A 55 -9.23 -8.76 11.10
C GLY A 55 -8.87 -7.27 11.09
N VAL A 56 -7.68 -6.88 11.52
CA VAL A 56 -7.29 -5.46 11.49
C VAL A 56 -7.26 -4.96 10.05
N VAL A 57 -8.01 -3.88 9.80
CA VAL A 57 -7.98 -3.10 8.57
C VAL A 57 -7.40 -1.72 8.90
N ARG A 58 -6.41 -1.28 8.12
CA ARG A 58 -5.81 0.05 8.21
C ARG A 58 -5.95 0.75 6.88
N GLY A 59 -6.49 1.93 6.89
CA GLY A 59 -6.65 2.73 5.68
C GLY A 59 -8.11 3.07 5.37
N LEU A 60 -8.32 3.68 4.25
CA LEU A 60 -7.34 4.05 3.22
C LEU A 60 -6.68 5.38 3.56
N HIS A 61 -5.35 5.46 3.56
CA HIS A 61 -4.60 6.65 3.97
C HIS A 61 -3.70 7.20 2.86
N PHE A 62 -3.56 8.52 2.82
CA PHE A 62 -2.60 9.24 1.98
C PHE A 62 -2.21 10.57 2.65
N GLN A 63 -1.18 11.22 2.13
CA GLN A 63 -0.83 12.60 2.50
C GLN A 63 -1.00 13.52 1.29
N MET A 64 -1.54 14.71 1.53
CA MET A 64 -1.86 15.69 0.49
C MET A 64 -0.70 16.64 0.18
N GLY A 65 -0.77 17.26 -1.00
CA GLY A 65 0.13 18.34 -1.42
C GLY A 65 1.59 17.91 -1.46
N GLU A 66 2.48 18.80 -1.01
CA GLU A 66 3.93 18.55 -0.99
C GLU A 66 4.35 17.41 -0.06
N ALA A 67 3.52 17.07 0.93
CA ALA A 67 3.77 15.95 1.84
C ALA A 67 3.38 14.59 1.26
N ALA A 68 2.85 14.52 0.04
CA ALA A 68 2.49 13.27 -0.62
C ALA A 68 3.62 12.25 -0.59
N GLN A 69 3.26 10.97 -0.43
CA GLN A 69 4.20 9.87 -0.27
C GLN A 69 3.97 8.77 -1.31
N SER A 70 5.05 8.37 -1.99
CA SER A 70 5.12 7.03 -2.59
C SER A 70 5.51 6.03 -1.51
N LYS A 71 5.02 4.81 -1.63
CA LYS A 71 5.28 3.75 -0.65
C LYS A 71 5.80 2.49 -1.34
N LEU A 72 6.77 1.84 -0.70
CA LEU A 72 7.19 0.48 -1.04
C LEU A 72 6.89 -0.41 0.16
N VAL A 73 5.90 -1.28 0.04
CA VAL A 73 5.34 -2.05 1.16
C VAL A 73 5.63 -3.54 1.01
N ARG A 74 5.78 -4.24 2.14
CA ARG A 74 5.90 -5.70 2.18
C ARG A 74 5.46 -6.27 3.52
N VAL A 75 5.18 -7.59 3.53
CA VAL A 75 4.95 -8.38 4.73
C VAL A 75 6.22 -9.16 5.09
N VAL A 76 6.69 -8.98 6.32
CA VAL A 76 7.82 -9.74 6.87
C VAL A 76 7.35 -11.09 7.43
N LYS A 77 6.18 -11.10 8.07
CA LYS A 77 5.56 -12.30 8.63
C LYS A 77 4.05 -12.22 8.52
N GLY A 78 3.42 -13.35 8.21
CA GLY A 78 1.97 -13.44 8.07
C GLY A 78 1.49 -13.08 6.67
N LYS A 79 0.24 -12.60 6.57
CA LYS A 79 -0.46 -12.37 5.32
C LYS A 79 -1.40 -11.18 5.43
N VAL A 80 -1.39 -10.33 4.42
CA VAL A 80 -2.35 -9.24 4.25
C VAL A 80 -2.93 -9.24 2.83
N MET A 81 -4.13 -8.67 2.67
CA MET A 81 -4.61 -8.11 1.43
C MET A 81 -4.24 -6.63 1.42
N ASP A 82 -3.35 -6.24 0.52
CA ASP A 82 -2.87 -4.86 0.36
C ASP A 82 -3.63 -4.18 -0.77
N VAL A 83 -4.14 -2.98 -0.53
CA VAL A 83 -5.05 -2.27 -1.44
C VAL A 83 -4.50 -0.88 -1.76
N ALA A 84 -4.42 -0.56 -3.04
CA ALA A 84 -4.10 0.77 -3.54
C ALA A 84 -5.21 1.29 -4.45
N VAL A 85 -5.75 2.48 -4.16
CA VAL A 85 -6.84 3.14 -4.89
C VAL A 85 -6.28 4.34 -5.63
N ASP A 86 -6.52 4.45 -6.93
CA ASP A 86 -6.17 5.64 -7.71
C ASP A 86 -7.11 6.80 -7.37
N ILE A 87 -6.56 7.88 -6.80
CA ILE A 87 -7.30 9.08 -6.41
C ILE A 87 -6.87 10.32 -7.22
N ARG A 88 -6.22 10.14 -8.37
CA ARG A 88 -5.80 11.22 -9.28
C ARG A 88 -6.93 11.60 -10.21
N ARG A 89 -7.45 12.80 -10.09
CA ARG A 89 -8.50 13.33 -10.99
C ARG A 89 -7.99 13.37 -12.43
N GLY A 90 -8.82 12.94 -13.34
CA GLY A 90 -8.48 12.85 -14.77
C GLY A 90 -7.70 11.58 -15.15
N SER A 91 -7.36 10.73 -14.20
CA SER A 91 -6.78 9.40 -14.48
C SER A 91 -7.82 8.47 -15.12
N PRO A 92 -7.43 7.65 -16.11
CA PRO A 92 -8.31 6.61 -16.68
C PRO A 92 -8.69 5.52 -15.66
N THR A 93 -7.99 5.47 -14.53
CA THR A 93 -8.22 4.53 -13.44
C THR A 93 -8.69 5.21 -12.15
N PHE A 94 -9.09 6.49 -12.20
CA PHE A 94 -9.65 7.18 -11.05
C PHE A 94 -10.78 6.38 -10.40
N GLY A 95 -10.73 6.22 -9.08
CA GLY A 95 -11.70 5.44 -8.30
C GLY A 95 -11.60 3.93 -8.49
N LYS A 96 -10.64 3.42 -9.26
CA LYS A 96 -10.34 1.99 -9.34
C LYS A 96 -9.27 1.61 -8.33
N TYR A 97 -9.27 0.34 -7.91
CA TYR A 97 -8.27 -0.17 -6.99
C TYR A 97 -7.63 -1.46 -7.50
N VAL A 98 -6.47 -1.75 -6.95
CA VAL A 98 -5.84 -3.06 -7.02
C VAL A 98 -5.76 -3.64 -5.61
N ALA A 99 -5.96 -4.96 -5.51
CA ALA A 99 -5.79 -5.72 -4.27
C ALA A 99 -4.77 -6.83 -4.52
N VAL A 100 -3.71 -6.86 -3.72
CA VAL A 100 -2.60 -7.80 -3.88
C VAL A 100 -2.35 -8.53 -2.56
N GLU A 101 -2.32 -9.86 -2.60
CA GLU A 101 -1.93 -10.65 -1.42
C GLU A 101 -0.42 -10.58 -1.23
N LEU A 102 0.00 -10.00 -0.10
CA LEU A 102 1.39 -9.97 0.34
C LEU A 102 1.57 -10.88 1.54
N THR A 103 2.63 -11.70 1.52
CA THR A 103 2.94 -12.64 2.60
C THR A 103 4.44 -12.68 2.90
N GLY A 104 4.79 -13.10 4.14
CA GLY A 104 6.18 -13.39 4.47
C GLY A 104 6.81 -14.49 3.60
N ASP A 105 6.00 -15.37 3.01
CA ASP A 105 6.48 -16.51 2.21
C ASP A 105 6.65 -16.16 0.73
N ASN A 106 5.79 -15.28 0.16
CA ASN A 106 5.91 -14.89 -1.24
C ASN A 106 6.94 -13.78 -1.47
N HIS A 107 7.39 -13.10 -0.41
CA HIS A 107 8.36 -12.01 -0.42
C HIS A 107 8.02 -10.85 -1.38
N ARG A 108 6.78 -10.81 -1.91
CA ARG A 108 6.32 -9.75 -2.78
C ARG A 108 6.30 -8.42 -2.06
N GLN A 109 6.59 -7.38 -2.83
CA GLN A 109 6.45 -6.00 -2.41
C GLN A 109 5.51 -5.31 -3.39
N LEU A 110 4.80 -4.28 -2.92
CA LEU A 110 3.98 -3.43 -3.76
C LEU A 110 4.55 -2.01 -3.74
N PHE A 111 4.83 -1.47 -4.92
CA PHE A 111 5.14 -0.06 -5.09
C PHE A 111 3.85 0.69 -5.41
N ILE A 112 3.57 1.71 -4.62
CA ILE A 112 2.38 2.56 -4.70
C ILE A 112 2.88 4.00 -4.85
N PRO A 113 2.72 4.64 -6.01
CA PRO A 113 3.19 6.01 -6.23
C PRO A 113 2.31 7.04 -5.51
N ARG A 114 2.75 8.30 -5.52
CA ARG A 114 1.93 9.42 -5.04
C ARG A 114 0.63 9.50 -5.84
N GLY A 115 -0.43 9.99 -5.21
CA GLY A 115 -1.74 10.07 -5.85
C GLY A 115 -2.59 8.79 -5.68
N PHE A 116 -2.17 7.91 -4.77
CA PHE A 116 -2.93 6.73 -4.39
C PHE A 116 -3.27 6.75 -2.91
N ALA A 117 -4.49 6.32 -2.56
CA ALA A 117 -4.85 5.97 -1.20
C ALA A 117 -4.49 4.50 -0.94
N HIS A 118 -3.93 4.22 0.23
CA HIS A 118 -3.38 2.91 0.57
C HIS A 118 -3.97 2.36 1.87
N GLY A 119 -4.25 1.08 1.87
CA GLY A 119 -4.68 0.36 3.07
C GLY A 119 -4.43 -1.14 2.96
N PHE A 120 -4.60 -1.86 4.05
CA PHE A 120 -4.50 -3.32 4.05
C PHE A 120 -5.40 -3.97 5.10
N ALA A 121 -5.76 -5.22 4.85
CA ALA A 121 -6.47 -6.10 5.78
C ALA A 121 -5.61 -7.31 6.17
N VAL A 122 -5.53 -7.63 7.46
CA VAL A 122 -4.74 -8.75 7.97
C VAL A 122 -5.52 -10.05 7.89
N LYS A 123 -5.02 -11.00 7.09
CA LYS A 123 -5.65 -12.30 6.79
C LYS A 123 -5.04 -13.49 7.52
N SER A 124 -3.99 -13.28 8.32
CA SER A 124 -3.37 -14.30 9.16
C SER A 124 -3.53 -13.96 10.64
N LYS A 125 -3.26 -14.90 11.54
CA LYS A 125 -3.35 -14.68 13.00
C LYS A 125 -2.62 -13.41 13.44
N ARG A 126 -1.48 -13.10 12.81
CA ARG A 126 -0.69 -11.87 12.98
C ARG A 126 0.05 -11.58 11.69
N ALA A 127 0.25 -10.30 11.38
CA ALA A 127 1.13 -9.86 10.31
C ALA A 127 2.10 -8.79 10.83
N VAL A 128 3.36 -8.88 10.39
CA VAL A 128 4.37 -7.82 10.53
C VAL A 128 4.52 -7.20 9.16
N PHE A 129 4.17 -5.92 9.07
CA PHE A 129 4.09 -5.14 7.84
C PHE A 129 5.11 -4.00 7.91
N THR A 130 5.94 -3.89 6.89
CA THR A 130 6.95 -2.83 6.77
C THR A 130 6.75 -2.04 5.48
N TYR A 131 7.05 -0.75 5.53
CA TYR A 131 6.99 0.08 4.33
C TYR A 131 7.96 1.26 4.38
N LYS A 132 8.52 1.57 3.20
CA LYS A 132 9.34 2.75 2.95
C LYS A 132 8.48 3.86 2.38
N CYS A 133 8.80 5.11 2.75
CA CYS A 133 8.17 6.31 2.21
C CYS A 133 9.24 7.24 1.61
N ASP A 134 8.91 7.88 0.50
CA ASP A 134 9.77 8.86 -0.19
C ASP A 134 9.66 10.27 0.40
N ASN A 135 8.82 10.45 1.41
CA ASN A 135 8.67 11.71 2.13
C ASN A 135 8.38 11.43 3.62
N PHE A 136 8.56 12.44 4.46
CA PHE A 136 8.33 12.34 5.90
C PHE A 136 6.84 12.36 6.25
N TYR A 137 6.51 11.77 7.39
CA TYR A 137 5.16 11.87 7.94
C TYR A 137 4.85 13.30 8.36
N ALA A 138 3.72 13.83 7.86
CA ALA A 138 3.21 15.16 8.11
C ALA A 138 1.75 15.06 8.60
N PRO A 139 1.49 15.07 9.93
CA PRO A 139 0.15 14.87 10.48
C PRO A 139 -0.90 15.84 9.93
N GLY A 140 -0.50 17.10 9.66
CA GLY A 140 -1.40 18.12 9.11
C GLY A 140 -1.80 17.91 7.64
N SER A 141 -1.12 17.01 6.92
CA SER A 141 -1.41 16.67 5.53
C SER A 141 -2.06 15.30 5.37
N GLU A 142 -2.27 14.58 6.47
CA GLU A 142 -2.87 13.25 6.43
C GLU A 142 -4.36 13.33 6.08
N ALA A 143 -4.76 12.48 5.15
CA ALA A 143 -6.14 12.29 4.74
C ALA A 143 -6.42 10.81 4.50
N GLY A 144 -7.68 10.47 4.30
CA GLY A 144 -8.07 9.09 4.04
C GLY A 144 -9.46 8.98 3.44
N ILE A 145 -9.81 7.76 3.03
CA ILE A 145 -11.10 7.39 2.47
C ILE A 145 -11.69 6.25 3.30
N ALA A 146 -12.98 6.29 3.52
CA ALA A 146 -13.70 5.26 4.24
C ALA A 146 -13.44 3.86 3.64
N TRP A 147 -13.07 2.92 4.48
CA TRP A 147 -12.79 1.53 4.11
C TRP A 147 -13.96 0.81 3.42
N ASN A 148 -15.20 1.25 3.72
CA ASN A 148 -16.47 0.73 3.23
C ASN A 148 -17.13 1.66 2.21
N ASP A 149 -16.38 2.51 1.54
CA ASP A 149 -16.88 3.36 0.45
C ASP A 149 -17.60 2.49 -0.60
N SER A 150 -18.89 2.77 -0.82
CA SER A 150 -19.75 1.97 -1.70
C SER A 150 -19.37 2.11 -3.17
N THR A 151 -18.79 3.23 -3.57
CA THR A 151 -18.31 3.47 -4.94
C THR A 151 -17.07 2.63 -5.23
N LEU A 152 -16.16 2.54 -4.25
CA LEU A 152 -14.97 1.72 -4.36
C LEU A 152 -15.28 0.22 -4.23
N SER A 153 -16.24 -0.15 -3.38
CA SER A 153 -16.70 -1.54 -3.15
C SER A 153 -15.53 -2.52 -2.97
N ILE A 154 -14.57 -2.17 -2.10
CA ILE A 154 -13.34 -2.94 -1.91
C ILE A 154 -13.65 -4.28 -1.24
N ASP A 155 -13.22 -5.37 -1.89
CA ASP A 155 -13.17 -6.70 -1.25
C ASP A 155 -11.88 -6.83 -0.43
N TRP A 156 -11.99 -6.70 0.89
CA TRP A 156 -10.87 -6.86 1.81
C TRP A 156 -10.48 -8.32 2.05
N GLY A 157 -11.28 -9.27 1.55
CA GLY A 157 -11.02 -10.70 1.69
C GLY A 157 -11.20 -11.24 3.11
N ILE A 158 -11.90 -10.51 3.98
CA ILE A 158 -12.35 -10.91 5.33
C ILE A 158 -13.80 -10.47 5.55
N PRO A 159 -14.60 -11.21 6.34
CA PRO A 159 -15.95 -10.81 6.68
C PRO A 159 -16.01 -9.47 7.38
N GLN A 160 -17.01 -8.64 7.06
CA GLN A 160 -17.13 -7.29 7.59
C GLN A 160 -17.30 -7.27 9.12
N ASP A 161 -17.99 -8.24 9.68
CA ASP A 161 -18.21 -8.41 11.12
C ASP A 161 -16.96 -8.85 11.90
N GLU A 162 -15.92 -9.31 11.19
CA GLU A 162 -14.61 -9.66 11.75
C GLU A 162 -13.59 -8.52 11.64
N MET A 163 -13.96 -7.41 10.98
CA MET A 163 -13.04 -6.28 10.77
C MET A 163 -12.83 -5.47 12.05
N ILE A 164 -11.57 -5.14 12.30
CA ILE A 164 -11.13 -4.31 13.44
C ILE A 164 -10.50 -3.04 12.87
N LEU A 165 -11.15 -1.90 13.14
CA LEU A 165 -10.73 -0.59 12.68
C LEU A 165 -10.31 0.30 13.87
N SER A 166 -9.45 1.25 13.60
CA SER A 166 -9.18 2.33 14.55
C SER A 166 -10.36 3.30 14.62
N PRO A 167 -10.57 4.01 15.76
CA PRO A 167 -11.59 5.07 15.82
C PRO A 167 -11.42 6.12 14.72
N LYS A 168 -10.19 6.40 14.32
CA LYS A 168 -9.86 7.33 13.24
C LYS A 168 -10.35 6.82 11.88
N ASP A 169 -10.08 5.55 11.57
CA ASP A 169 -10.44 4.97 10.26
C ASP A 169 -11.97 4.84 10.10
N MET A 170 -12.70 4.69 11.20
CA MET A 170 -14.17 4.68 11.19
C MET A 170 -14.80 6.05 10.85
N LEU A 171 -14.06 7.14 10.95
CA LEU A 171 -14.54 8.51 10.72
C LEU A 171 -14.06 9.09 9.39
N LEU A 172 -13.37 8.32 8.56
CA LEU A 172 -12.89 8.78 7.26
C LEU A 172 -14.06 9.05 6.31
N PRO A 173 -13.95 10.11 5.48
CA PRO A 173 -14.98 10.48 4.51
C PRO A 173 -15.06 9.51 3.34
N LEU A 174 -16.16 9.56 2.59
CA LEU A 174 -16.28 8.88 1.29
C LEU A 174 -15.42 9.58 0.24
N LEU A 175 -15.04 8.87 -0.83
CA LEU A 175 -14.22 9.41 -1.92
C LEU A 175 -14.84 10.67 -2.54
N GLU A 176 -16.15 10.70 -2.71
CA GLU A 176 -16.88 11.84 -3.29
C GLU A 176 -16.88 13.09 -2.40
N GLU A 177 -16.67 12.94 -1.10
CA GLU A 177 -16.62 14.03 -0.13
C GLU A 177 -15.25 14.72 -0.06
N ILE A 178 -14.21 14.13 -0.70
CA ILE A 178 -12.86 14.67 -0.66
C ILE A 178 -12.67 15.70 -1.76
N SER A 179 -12.50 16.96 -1.38
CA SER A 179 -12.35 18.08 -2.31
C SER A 179 -10.94 18.25 -2.87
N CYS A 180 -9.91 17.85 -2.12
CA CYS A 180 -8.51 18.06 -2.48
C CYS A 180 -7.83 16.72 -2.83
N LEU A 181 -7.90 16.36 -4.11
CA LEU A 181 -7.27 15.16 -4.67
C LEU A 181 -6.11 15.56 -5.58
N PHE A 182 -5.32 14.57 -5.95
CA PHE A 182 -4.24 14.73 -6.92
C PHE A 182 -4.79 14.92 -8.33
N GLU A 183 -4.07 15.66 -9.17
CA GLU A 183 -4.33 15.73 -10.60
C GLU A 183 -3.47 14.68 -11.33
N TYR A 184 -4.03 14.10 -12.38
CA TYR A 184 -3.30 13.14 -13.22
C TYR A 184 -2.50 13.90 -14.28
N GLU A 185 -1.18 13.85 -14.18
CA GLU A 185 -0.28 14.35 -15.21
C GLU A 185 -0.01 13.23 -16.23
N LYS A 186 -0.23 13.54 -17.52
CA LYS A 186 -0.02 12.62 -18.65
C LYS A 186 1.46 12.49 -19.00
#